data_9c7566506da2430cea6fddf81e61cd88
#
_entry.id   9c7566506da2430cea6fddf81e61cd88
#
_cell.length_a   1.000
_cell.length_b   1.000
_cell.length_c   1.000
_cell.angle_alpha   90.00
_cell.angle_beta   90.00
_cell.angle_gamma   90.00
#
_symmetry.space_group_name_H-M   'P 1'
#
loop_
_entity.id
_entity.type
_entity.pdbx_description
1 polymer ?
#
loop_
_entity_poly.entity_id
_entity_poly.type
_entity_poly.pdbx_seq_one_letter_code
_entity_poly.pdbx_strand_id
1 'polypeptide(L)'
;MRIATYNVEWFNALFDDAGRMLEDGEWSARYDVTRADQLAALRVVFSALDADAVMVIEAPDHNGRRSTATALETFAGWAGLRARRALIGFANDTQQEIALL
;
A
#
# COMPACT_ATOMS: atom_id res chain seq x y z
N MET A 1 -22.33 1.79 -3.21
CA MET A 1 -20.87 1.66 -3.41
C MET A 1 -20.14 2.54 -2.41
N ARG A 2 -19.10 2.00 -1.80
CA ARG A 2 -18.28 2.74 -0.83
C ARG A 2 -16.91 3.00 -1.45
N ILE A 3 -16.54 4.29 -1.57
CA ILE A 3 -15.26 4.71 -2.12
C ILE A 3 -14.53 5.51 -1.04
N ALA A 4 -13.24 5.23 -0.87
CA ALA A 4 -12.41 5.92 0.12
C ALA A 4 -11.14 6.48 -0.53
N THR A 5 -10.55 7.49 0.10
CA THR A 5 -9.20 7.95 -0.21
C THR A 5 -8.36 7.81 1.05
N TYR A 6 -7.11 7.42 0.89
CA TYR A 6 -6.23 7.24 2.03
C TYR A 6 -4.78 7.53 1.64
N ASN A 7 -4.17 8.47 2.35
CA ASN A 7 -2.74 8.76 2.21
C ASN A 7 -1.97 7.80 3.12
N VAL A 8 -1.32 6.80 2.52
CA VAL A 8 -0.56 5.80 3.26
C VAL A 8 0.90 6.23 3.31
N GLU A 9 1.27 6.95 4.34
CA GLU A 9 2.66 7.38 4.53
C GLU A 9 3.60 6.17 4.59
N TRP A 10 4.71 6.28 3.86
CA TRP A 10 5.80 5.30 3.87
C TRP A 10 5.41 3.89 3.43
N PHE A 11 4.34 3.76 2.65
CA PHE A 11 3.86 2.46 2.18
C PHE A 11 4.93 1.75 1.34
N ASN A 12 5.67 2.51 0.55
CA ASN A 12 6.72 1.98 -0.31
C ASN A 12 7.80 1.20 0.46
N ALA A 13 8.11 1.60 1.69
CA ALA A 13 9.14 0.96 2.50
C ALA A 13 8.74 -0.44 2.99
N LEU A 14 7.49 -0.84 2.80
CA LEU A 14 6.96 -2.12 3.27
C LEU A 14 7.06 -3.23 2.23
N PHE A 15 7.61 -2.94 1.05
CA PHE A 15 7.70 -3.89 -0.05
C PHE A 15 9.11 -3.95 -0.61
N ASP A 16 9.52 -5.13 -1.09
CA ASP A 16 10.77 -5.27 -1.84
C ASP A 16 10.52 -4.96 -3.34
N ASP A 17 11.57 -5.05 -4.16
CA ASP A 17 11.48 -4.72 -5.58
C ASP A 17 10.58 -5.69 -6.35
N ALA A 18 10.36 -6.90 -5.83
CA ALA A 18 9.47 -7.89 -6.43
C ALA A 18 8.00 -7.72 -5.99
N GLY A 19 7.70 -6.73 -5.15
CA GLY A 19 6.35 -6.50 -4.64
C GLY A 19 5.96 -7.40 -3.47
N ARG A 20 6.93 -8.09 -2.86
CA ARG A 20 6.66 -8.92 -1.69
C ARG A 20 6.65 -8.04 -0.44
N MET A 21 5.70 -8.33 0.48
CA MET A 21 5.63 -7.62 1.74
C MET A 21 6.79 -8.00 2.66
N LEU A 22 7.31 -6.98 3.34
CA LEU A 22 8.39 -7.12 4.29
C LEU A 22 7.82 -7.10 5.73
N GLU A 23 7.10 -8.16 6.08
CA GLU A 23 6.49 -8.30 7.41
C GLU A 23 7.55 -8.82 8.39
N ASP A 24 8.41 -7.93 8.85
CA ASP A 24 9.55 -8.29 9.69
C ASP A 24 9.73 -7.31 10.85
N GLY A 25 10.76 -7.55 11.67
CA GLY A 25 11.09 -6.71 12.81
C GLY A 25 11.99 -5.53 12.49
N GLU A 26 12.33 -5.31 11.20
CA GLU A 26 13.11 -4.15 10.81
C GLU A 26 12.27 -2.89 10.88
N TRP A 27 12.94 -1.75 11.04
CA TRP A 27 12.24 -0.48 11.09
C TRP A 27 11.63 -0.15 9.74
N SER A 28 10.38 0.31 9.76
CA SER A 28 9.77 0.95 8.61
C SER A 28 10.40 2.35 8.47
N ALA A 29 9.99 3.10 7.44
CA ALA A 29 10.44 4.48 7.32
C ALA A 29 9.83 5.39 8.41
N ARG A 30 8.78 4.93 9.09
CA ARG A 30 8.22 5.66 10.24
C ARG A 30 9.09 5.41 11.46
N TYR A 31 9.33 6.49 12.22
CA TYR A 31 10.13 6.41 13.44
C TYR A 31 9.45 5.52 14.48
N ASP A 32 10.24 4.64 15.11
CA ASP A 32 9.81 3.74 16.18
C ASP A 32 8.70 2.74 15.80
N VAL A 33 8.54 2.43 14.50
CA VAL A 33 7.54 1.45 14.06
C VAL A 33 8.22 0.39 13.19
N THR A 34 8.04 -0.88 13.52
CA THR A 34 8.53 -1.97 12.68
C THR A 34 7.63 -2.16 11.46
N ARG A 35 8.15 -2.81 10.41
CA ARG A 35 7.36 -3.10 9.21
C ARG A 35 6.16 -3.99 9.54
N ALA A 36 6.35 -5.00 10.39
CA ALA A 36 5.24 -5.88 10.81
C ALA A 36 4.14 -5.09 11.53
N ASP A 37 4.52 -4.19 12.43
CA ASP A 37 3.54 -3.39 13.18
C ASP A 37 2.80 -2.41 12.27
N GLN A 38 3.50 -1.79 11.33
CA GLN A 38 2.86 -0.88 10.38
C GLN A 38 1.90 -1.62 9.46
N LEU A 39 2.29 -2.78 8.95
CA LEU A 39 1.41 -3.60 8.12
C LEU A 39 0.16 -4.03 8.88
N ALA A 40 0.32 -4.46 10.14
CA ALA A 40 -0.82 -4.84 10.98
C ALA A 40 -1.78 -3.67 11.21
N ALA A 41 -1.25 -2.48 11.46
CA ALA A 41 -2.05 -1.27 11.63
C ALA A 41 -2.79 -0.90 10.34
N LEU A 42 -2.12 -0.97 9.19
CA LEU A 42 -2.75 -0.68 7.90
C LEU A 42 -3.85 -1.67 7.59
N ARG A 43 -3.64 -2.95 7.91
CA ARG A 43 -4.70 -3.97 7.73
C ARG A 43 -5.96 -3.60 8.52
N VAL A 44 -5.80 -3.13 9.75
CA VAL A 44 -6.95 -2.69 10.57
C VAL A 44 -7.66 -1.50 9.91
N VAL A 45 -6.91 -0.50 9.46
CA VAL A 45 -7.49 0.70 8.84
C VAL A 45 -8.23 0.35 7.55
N PHE A 46 -7.58 -0.39 6.63
CA PHE A 46 -8.20 -0.75 5.36
C PHE A 46 -9.42 -1.64 5.57
N SER A 47 -9.38 -2.56 6.53
CA SER A 47 -10.53 -3.42 6.85
C SER A 47 -11.69 -2.60 7.41
N ALA A 48 -11.40 -1.60 8.24
CA ALA A 48 -12.43 -0.72 8.81
C ALA A 48 -13.06 0.18 7.74
N LEU A 49 -12.30 0.61 6.74
CA LEU A 49 -12.83 1.37 5.60
C LEU A 49 -13.85 0.54 4.84
N ASP A 50 -13.63 -0.77 4.72
CA ASP A 50 -14.51 -1.71 4.02
C ASP A 50 -15.02 -1.15 2.70
N ALA A 51 -14.12 -0.62 1.89
CA ALA A 51 -14.46 0.08 0.66
C ALA A 51 -14.49 -0.86 -0.53
N ASP A 52 -15.33 -0.51 -1.52
CA ASP A 52 -15.32 -1.18 -2.81
C ASP A 52 -14.12 -0.74 -3.64
N ALA A 53 -13.70 0.52 -3.45
CA ALA A 53 -12.51 1.07 -4.09
C ALA A 53 -11.82 2.05 -3.15
N VAL A 54 -10.47 2.07 -3.18
CA VAL A 54 -9.67 2.99 -2.39
C VAL A 54 -8.68 3.69 -3.31
N MET A 55 -8.70 5.02 -3.31
CA MET A 55 -7.63 5.79 -3.94
C MET A 55 -6.48 5.89 -2.94
N VAL A 56 -5.39 5.21 -3.24
CA VAL A 56 -4.21 5.16 -2.38
C VAL A 56 -3.25 6.26 -2.80
N ILE A 57 -3.02 7.21 -1.92
CA ILE A 57 -2.07 8.30 -2.11
C ILE A 57 -0.76 7.87 -1.43
N GLU A 58 0.37 8.17 -2.04
CA GLU A 58 1.69 7.68 -1.64
C GLU A 58 1.77 6.15 -1.74
N ALA A 59 1.24 5.60 -2.83
CA ALA A 59 1.31 4.19 -3.12
C ALA A 59 2.77 3.75 -3.36
N PRO A 60 3.07 2.44 -3.30
CA PRO A 60 4.43 1.96 -3.60
C PRO A 60 4.88 2.37 -5.00
N ASP A 61 6.20 2.48 -5.18
CA ASP A 61 6.79 2.93 -6.43
C ASP A 61 6.46 2.04 -7.61
N HIS A 62 6.38 2.67 -8.78
CA HIS A 62 6.26 1.98 -10.06
C HIS A 62 7.42 2.41 -10.97
N ASN A 63 8.32 1.48 -11.28
CA ASN A 63 9.47 1.74 -12.15
C ASN A 63 9.95 0.42 -12.78
N GLY A 64 11.10 0.41 -13.42
CA GLY A 64 11.64 -0.79 -14.05
C GLY A 64 11.94 -1.95 -13.11
N ARG A 65 11.98 -1.72 -11.79
CA ARG A 65 12.23 -2.74 -10.77
C ARG A 65 11.00 -3.07 -9.96
N ARG A 66 10.09 -2.12 -9.79
CA ARG A 66 8.94 -2.21 -8.87
C ARG A 66 7.64 -2.03 -9.62
N SER A 67 6.61 -2.71 -9.15
CA SER A 67 5.25 -2.57 -9.66
C SER A 67 4.31 -2.17 -8.53
N THR A 68 3.72 -1.00 -8.64
CA THR A 68 2.68 -0.53 -7.73
C THR A 68 1.50 -1.50 -7.66
N ALA A 69 1.04 -1.97 -8.81
CA ALA A 69 -0.09 -2.90 -8.88
C ALA A 69 0.23 -4.20 -8.15
N THR A 70 1.41 -4.79 -8.37
CA THR A 70 1.80 -6.02 -7.70
C THR A 70 1.84 -5.83 -6.18
N ALA A 71 2.44 -4.74 -5.70
CA ALA A 71 2.54 -4.47 -4.27
C ALA A 71 1.16 -4.31 -3.64
N LEU A 72 0.28 -3.51 -4.25
CA LEU A 72 -1.06 -3.26 -3.73
C LEU A 72 -1.93 -4.51 -3.74
N GLU A 73 -1.86 -5.30 -4.80
CA GLU A 73 -2.63 -6.54 -4.88
C GLU A 73 -2.14 -7.59 -3.88
N THR A 74 -0.83 -7.65 -3.65
CA THR A 74 -0.25 -8.50 -2.60
C THR A 74 -0.78 -8.09 -1.22
N PHE A 75 -0.75 -6.80 -0.93
CA PHE A 75 -1.27 -6.28 0.33
C PHE A 75 -2.77 -6.56 0.48
N ALA A 76 -3.56 -6.31 -0.55
CA ALA A 76 -5.01 -6.50 -0.51
C ALA A 76 -5.37 -7.98 -0.26
N GLY A 77 -4.68 -8.90 -0.89
CA GLY A 77 -4.88 -10.33 -0.67
C GLY A 77 -4.54 -10.74 0.75
N TRP A 78 -3.40 -10.27 1.27
CA TRP A 78 -2.98 -10.56 2.65
C TRP A 78 -3.96 -9.99 3.67
N ALA A 79 -4.43 -8.76 3.45
CA ALA A 79 -5.35 -8.09 4.37
C ALA A 79 -6.80 -8.60 4.25
N GLY A 80 -7.12 -9.40 3.24
CA GLY A 80 -8.46 -9.93 3.02
C GLY A 80 -9.45 -8.88 2.54
N LEU A 81 -9.01 -7.89 1.78
CA LEU A 81 -9.87 -6.80 1.32
C LEU A 81 -10.77 -7.25 0.16
N ARG A 82 -11.93 -6.59 0.02
CA ARG A 82 -12.81 -6.78 -1.14
C ARG A 82 -12.19 -6.20 -2.40
N ALA A 83 -11.56 -5.03 -2.30
CA ALA A 83 -10.84 -4.40 -3.41
C ALA A 83 -9.49 -5.08 -3.55
N ARG A 84 -9.32 -5.91 -4.58
CA ARG A 84 -8.11 -6.74 -4.76
C ARG A 84 -7.36 -6.47 -6.05
N ARG A 85 -7.89 -5.65 -6.94
CA ARG A 85 -7.24 -5.26 -8.19
C ARG A 85 -6.74 -3.83 -8.08
N ALA A 86 -5.60 -3.55 -8.66
CA ALA A 86 -5.00 -2.23 -8.61
C ALA A 86 -4.80 -1.65 -10.00
N LEU A 87 -5.10 -0.36 -10.14
CA LEU A 87 -4.84 0.43 -11.34
C LEU A 87 -3.84 1.52 -10.99
N ILE A 88 -2.85 1.71 -11.84
CA ILE A 88 -1.81 2.73 -11.65
C ILE A 88 -2.37 4.08 -12.06
N GLY A 89 -2.19 5.09 -11.20
CA GLY A 89 -2.48 6.48 -11.51
C GLY A 89 -1.23 7.23 -11.94
N PHE A 90 -1.19 8.51 -11.61
CA PHE A 90 -0.07 9.39 -11.95
C PHE A 90 0.84 9.59 -10.75
N ALA A 91 2.15 9.71 -10.99
CA ALA A 91 3.07 10.16 -9.96
C ALA A 91 2.86 11.66 -9.71
N ASN A 92 2.96 12.08 -8.45
CA ASN A 92 2.90 13.49 -8.10
C ASN A 92 4.29 14.14 -8.28
N ASP A 93 4.41 15.44 -7.95
CA ASP A 93 5.64 16.20 -8.12
C ASP A 93 6.81 15.65 -7.27
N THR A 94 6.51 14.87 -6.23
CA THR A 94 7.53 14.25 -5.37
C THR A 94 7.85 12.82 -5.81
N GLN A 95 7.38 12.39 -6.96
CA GLN A 95 7.55 11.04 -7.51
C GLN A 95 6.81 9.96 -6.71
N GLN A 96 5.85 10.34 -5.89
CA GLN A 96 5.01 9.40 -5.16
C GLN A 96 3.83 8.98 -6.01
N GLU A 97 3.54 7.69 -6.01
CA GLU A 97 2.49 7.14 -6.85
C GLU A 97 1.10 7.36 -6.27
N ILE A 98 0.14 7.52 -7.17
CA ILE A 98 -1.29 7.49 -6.83
C ILE A 98 -1.88 6.31 -7.57
N ALA A 99 -2.60 5.45 -6.86
CA ALA A 99 -3.18 4.26 -7.44
C ALA A 99 -4.60 4.02 -6.92
N LEU A 100 -5.39 3.30 -7.71
CA LEU A 100 -6.73 2.87 -7.32
C LEU A 100 -6.69 1.38 -6.99
N LEU A 101 -7.13 1.04 -5.78
CA LEU A 101 -7.25 -0.33 -5.33
C LEU A 101 -8.70 -0.79 -5.34
#